data_c91e966dc5fb1d56c4008f6ed89da897
#
_entry.id   c91e966dc5fb1d56c4008f6ed89da897
#
_cell.length_a   1.000
_cell.length_b   1.000
_cell.length_c   1.000
_cell.angle_alpha   90.00
_cell.angle_beta   90.00
_cell.angle_gamma   90.00
#
_symmetry.space_group_name_H-M   'P 1'
#
loop_
_entity.id
_entity.type
_entity.pdbx_description
1 polymer ?
#
loop_
_entity_poly.entity_id
_entity_poly.type
_entity_poly.pdbx_seq_one_letter_code
_entity_poly.pdbx_strand_id
1 'polypeptide(L)'
;MELYNFLIDITLQAGENIRKQLNEPLLIETKSNPNDLVTNMDKATEKFLFNRIQNKYPDHRIIGEEGSGKDIDDLNGVIWIIDPIDGTLNFVHQQENFAISIGIFIDGEKYAGVVYDVMGDILFEARAGHGAYKNGVKLENLTETPLATSIISLNPNWLTKDFTRDIYSPLVRDSRSARSYGSAALDFAYVASNKINAYITLRLHPWDFAGGLIIVEEVGGVVTNQLGETVNLLTANSIVVANKTLHAEIMNDYLNPFKLELEKIHQGRFSKR
;
A
#
# COMPACT_ATOMS: atom_id res chain seq x y z
N MET A 1 -6.55 -19.21 -12.34
CA MET A 1 -5.74 -18.65 -13.45
C MET A 1 -6.46 -17.51 -14.18
N GLU A 2 -7.73 -17.66 -14.56
CA GLU A 2 -8.46 -16.62 -15.31
C GLU A 2 -8.59 -15.30 -14.54
N LEU A 3 -8.97 -15.33 -13.25
CA LEU A 3 -9.12 -14.14 -12.40
C LEU A 3 -7.80 -13.38 -12.26
N TYR A 4 -6.69 -14.10 -12.06
CA TYR A 4 -5.35 -13.51 -11.94
C TYR A 4 -4.90 -12.82 -13.23
N ASN A 5 -5.07 -13.48 -14.38
CA ASN A 5 -4.71 -12.88 -15.67
C ASN A 5 -5.58 -11.64 -15.97
N PHE A 6 -6.84 -11.67 -15.57
CA PHE A 6 -7.74 -10.52 -15.72
C PHE A 6 -7.32 -9.35 -14.83
N LEU A 7 -6.89 -9.61 -13.58
CA LEU A 7 -6.33 -8.58 -12.71
C LEU A 7 -5.17 -7.84 -13.38
N ILE A 8 -4.20 -8.58 -13.92
CA ILE A 8 -3.03 -8.02 -14.61
C ILE A 8 -3.48 -7.19 -15.84
N ASP A 9 -4.33 -7.76 -16.68
CA ASP A 9 -4.81 -7.12 -17.91
C ASP A 9 -5.48 -5.76 -17.64
N ILE A 10 -6.43 -5.71 -16.69
CA ILE A 10 -7.13 -4.46 -16.39
C ILE A 10 -6.22 -3.41 -15.72
N THR A 11 -5.24 -3.84 -14.91
CA THR A 11 -4.27 -2.95 -14.29
C THR A 11 -3.37 -2.27 -15.34
N LEU A 12 -2.85 -3.06 -16.28
CA LEU A 12 -2.02 -2.52 -17.38
C LEU A 12 -2.82 -1.58 -18.28
N GLN A 13 -4.07 -1.93 -18.61
CA GLN A 13 -4.96 -1.05 -19.39
C GLN A 13 -5.27 0.25 -18.64
N ALA A 14 -5.51 0.20 -17.34
CA ALA A 14 -5.72 1.39 -16.52
C ALA A 14 -4.50 2.32 -16.55
N GLY A 15 -3.30 1.79 -16.37
CA GLY A 15 -2.07 2.59 -16.46
C GLY A 15 -1.80 3.14 -17.86
N GLU A 16 -2.11 2.39 -18.90
CA GLU A 16 -2.03 2.91 -20.29
C GLU A 16 -3.00 4.08 -20.49
N ASN A 17 -4.22 3.99 -19.95
CA ASN A 17 -5.20 5.08 -20.02
C ASN A 17 -4.71 6.33 -19.26
N ILE A 18 -4.10 6.17 -18.09
CA ILE A 18 -3.49 7.29 -17.35
C ILE A 18 -2.40 7.94 -18.20
N ARG A 19 -1.44 7.17 -18.72
CA ARG A 19 -0.34 7.71 -19.54
C ARG A 19 -0.83 8.47 -20.79
N LYS A 20 -1.89 8.00 -21.44
CA LYS A 20 -2.48 8.68 -22.61
C LYS A 20 -3.10 10.04 -22.26
N GLN A 21 -3.58 10.20 -21.04
CA GLN A 21 -4.30 11.38 -20.58
C GLN A 21 -3.44 12.35 -19.75
N LEU A 22 -2.14 12.09 -19.57
CA LEU A 22 -1.25 12.94 -18.76
C LEU A 22 -1.17 14.40 -19.24
N ASN A 23 -1.38 14.63 -20.53
CA ASN A 23 -1.35 15.98 -21.11
C ASN A 23 -2.72 16.69 -21.06
N GLU A 24 -3.77 16.00 -20.62
CA GLU A 24 -5.09 16.61 -20.48
C GLU A 24 -5.15 17.44 -19.18
N PRO A 25 -6.00 18.48 -19.11
CA PRO A 25 -6.12 19.30 -17.93
C PRO A 25 -6.55 18.46 -16.71
N LEU A 26 -5.79 18.54 -15.62
CA LEU A 26 -6.16 17.94 -14.35
C LEU A 26 -7.13 18.85 -13.61
N LEU A 27 -8.28 18.31 -13.24
CA LEU A 27 -9.19 18.93 -12.30
C LEU A 27 -8.85 18.39 -10.91
N ILE A 28 -8.30 19.25 -10.06
CA ILE A 28 -7.83 18.89 -8.73
C ILE A 28 -8.86 19.36 -7.73
N GLU A 29 -9.31 18.44 -6.87
CA GLU A 29 -10.19 18.71 -5.74
C GLU A 29 -9.50 18.30 -4.43
N THR A 30 -9.94 18.85 -3.33
CA THR A 30 -9.48 18.51 -1.98
C THR A 30 -10.54 17.69 -1.27
N LYS A 31 -10.19 16.52 -0.70
CA LYS A 31 -11.13 15.67 0.05
C LYS A 31 -11.32 16.17 1.49
N SER A 32 -10.46 15.71 2.39
CA SER A 32 -10.59 15.94 3.83
C SER A 32 -9.74 17.08 4.36
N ASN A 33 -8.61 17.37 3.71
CA ASN A 33 -7.68 18.44 4.09
C ASN A 33 -6.81 18.84 2.87
N PRO A 34 -6.07 19.98 2.93
CA PRO A 34 -5.31 20.50 1.78
C PRO A 34 -4.28 19.55 1.17
N ASN A 35 -3.85 18.51 1.89
CA ASN A 35 -2.90 17.52 1.39
C ASN A 35 -3.58 16.21 0.94
N ASP A 36 -4.91 16.14 1.03
CA ASP A 36 -5.71 15.00 0.63
C ASP A 36 -6.40 15.36 -0.69
N LEU A 37 -5.67 15.13 -1.78
CA LEU A 37 -6.08 15.51 -3.13
C LEU A 37 -6.77 14.36 -3.84
N VAL A 38 -7.66 14.73 -4.76
CA VAL A 38 -8.23 13.82 -5.74
C VAL A 38 -8.32 14.55 -7.08
N THR A 39 -8.10 13.83 -8.15
CA THR A 39 -8.22 14.37 -9.49
C THR A 39 -9.34 13.68 -10.28
N ASN A 40 -9.69 14.27 -11.41
CA ASN A 40 -10.58 13.60 -12.37
C ASN A 40 -9.99 12.28 -12.88
N MET A 41 -8.64 12.11 -12.82
CA MET A 41 -7.97 10.88 -13.23
C MET A 41 -8.19 9.76 -12.24
N ASP A 42 -8.11 10.02 -10.92
CA ASP A 42 -8.40 9.02 -9.86
C ASP A 42 -9.82 8.47 -10.07
N LYS A 43 -10.80 9.36 -10.16
CA LYS A 43 -12.22 9.00 -10.37
C LYS A 43 -12.45 8.24 -11.69
N ALA A 44 -11.79 8.65 -12.78
CA ALA A 44 -11.93 7.99 -14.09
C ALA A 44 -11.30 6.59 -14.08
N THR A 45 -10.14 6.45 -13.43
CA THR A 45 -9.43 5.16 -13.31
C THR A 45 -10.19 4.19 -12.44
N GLU A 46 -10.71 4.62 -11.26
CA GLU A 46 -11.55 3.76 -10.43
C GLU A 46 -12.81 3.31 -11.19
N LYS A 47 -13.48 4.24 -11.85
CA LYS A 47 -14.67 3.91 -12.66
C LYS A 47 -14.37 2.93 -13.80
N PHE A 48 -13.23 3.07 -14.46
CA PHE A 48 -12.79 2.12 -15.49
C PHE A 48 -12.61 0.72 -14.89
N LEU A 49 -11.85 0.59 -13.81
CA LEU A 49 -11.61 -0.68 -13.13
C LEU A 49 -12.92 -1.30 -12.63
N PHE A 50 -13.76 -0.50 -11.97
CA PHE A 50 -15.08 -0.92 -11.49
C PHE A 50 -15.92 -1.52 -12.62
N ASN A 51 -16.08 -0.81 -13.73
CA ASN A 51 -16.89 -1.26 -14.86
C ASN A 51 -16.33 -2.56 -15.48
N ARG A 52 -14.99 -2.68 -15.61
CA ARG A 52 -14.35 -3.88 -16.14
C ARG A 52 -14.62 -5.10 -15.25
N ILE A 53 -14.50 -4.91 -13.92
CA ILE A 53 -14.74 -5.98 -12.94
C ILE A 53 -16.22 -6.38 -12.93
N GLN A 54 -17.13 -5.41 -12.78
CA GLN A 54 -18.58 -5.69 -12.69
C GLN A 54 -19.14 -6.31 -13.96
N ASN A 55 -18.64 -5.93 -15.14
CA ASN A 55 -19.07 -6.52 -16.40
C ASN A 55 -18.65 -8.01 -16.53
N LYS A 56 -17.50 -8.39 -15.97
CA LYS A 56 -17.00 -9.77 -16.06
C LYS A 56 -17.40 -10.61 -14.86
N TYR A 57 -17.47 -10.01 -13.68
CA TYR A 57 -17.74 -10.66 -12.40
C TYR A 57 -18.78 -9.85 -11.61
N PRO A 58 -20.07 -9.91 -12.00
CA PRO A 58 -21.12 -9.09 -11.41
C PRO A 58 -21.33 -9.33 -9.91
N ASP A 59 -20.98 -10.52 -9.41
CA ASP A 59 -21.13 -10.89 -8.00
C ASP A 59 -19.90 -10.52 -7.15
N HIS A 60 -18.81 -10.01 -7.76
CA HIS A 60 -17.64 -9.56 -7.00
C HIS A 60 -17.88 -8.19 -6.37
N ARG A 61 -17.39 -8.00 -5.17
CA ARG A 61 -17.49 -6.75 -4.43
C ARG A 61 -16.19 -5.94 -4.57
N ILE A 62 -16.30 -4.62 -4.53
CA ILE A 62 -15.17 -3.70 -4.73
C ILE A 62 -15.15 -2.69 -3.61
N ILE A 63 -14.02 -2.53 -2.95
CA ILE A 63 -13.70 -1.45 -2.01
C ILE A 63 -12.69 -0.55 -2.73
N GLY A 64 -13.07 0.68 -3.03
CA GLY A 64 -12.22 1.66 -3.70
C GLY A 64 -12.04 2.94 -2.89
N GLU A 65 -10.94 3.62 -3.13
CA GLU A 65 -10.62 4.89 -2.46
C GLU A 65 -11.64 5.98 -2.79
N GLU A 66 -12.11 6.05 -4.05
CA GLU A 66 -12.95 7.13 -4.54
C GLU A 66 -14.45 6.92 -4.25
N GLY A 67 -14.77 5.84 -3.56
CA GLY A 67 -16.07 5.64 -2.96
C GLY A 67 -16.83 4.39 -3.34
N SER A 68 -16.24 3.51 -4.13
CA SER A 68 -16.81 2.18 -4.36
C SER A 68 -16.82 1.36 -3.07
N GLY A 69 -17.95 0.74 -2.73
CA GLY A 69 -18.03 -0.25 -1.65
C GLY A 69 -18.03 0.30 -0.21
N LYS A 70 -18.47 1.54 -0.01
CA LYS A 70 -18.55 2.15 1.35
C LYS A 70 -19.43 1.38 2.35
N ASP A 71 -20.34 0.54 1.86
CA ASP A 71 -21.26 -0.24 2.68
C ASP A 71 -20.78 -1.67 2.92
N ILE A 72 -19.54 -2.00 2.51
CA ILE A 72 -18.96 -3.33 2.73
C ILE A 72 -18.36 -3.36 4.15
N ASP A 73 -18.91 -4.23 5.00
CA ASP A 73 -18.53 -4.42 6.41
C ASP A 73 -18.05 -5.83 6.75
N ASP A 74 -18.00 -6.72 5.75
CA ASP A 74 -17.47 -8.08 5.85
C ASP A 74 -16.58 -8.44 4.66
N LEU A 75 -15.85 -9.56 4.75
CA LEU A 75 -14.93 -10.05 3.71
C LEU A 75 -15.45 -11.33 3.01
N ASN A 76 -16.76 -11.60 3.05
CA ASN A 76 -17.33 -12.78 2.40
C ASN A 76 -17.29 -12.67 0.88
N GLY A 77 -17.10 -13.79 0.19
CA GLY A 77 -17.02 -13.85 -1.27
C GLY A 77 -15.71 -13.25 -1.83
N VAL A 78 -15.77 -12.77 -3.06
CA VAL A 78 -14.61 -12.18 -3.74
C VAL A 78 -14.64 -10.66 -3.60
N ILE A 79 -13.61 -10.10 -2.97
CA ILE A 79 -13.45 -8.66 -2.76
C ILE A 79 -12.20 -8.16 -3.47
N TRP A 80 -12.35 -7.08 -4.22
CA TRP A 80 -11.27 -6.30 -4.79
C TRP A 80 -11.08 -5.04 -3.96
N ILE A 81 -9.85 -4.78 -3.53
CA ILE A 81 -9.50 -3.57 -2.79
C ILE A 81 -8.56 -2.76 -3.68
N ILE A 82 -8.99 -1.55 -4.07
CA ILE A 82 -8.42 -0.80 -5.19
C ILE A 82 -8.02 0.61 -4.76
N ASP A 83 -6.78 0.97 -5.06
CA ASP A 83 -6.34 2.36 -5.15
C ASP A 83 -6.03 2.67 -6.61
N PRO A 84 -6.78 3.57 -7.24
CA PRO A 84 -6.57 3.92 -8.64
C PRO A 84 -5.29 4.73 -8.88
N ILE A 85 -4.86 5.55 -7.91
CA ILE A 85 -3.64 6.38 -7.97
C ILE A 85 -3.09 6.59 -6.55
N ASP A 86 -2.43 5.57 -5.99
CA ASP A 86 -1.69 5.75 -4.74
C ASP A 86 -0.51 6.70 -4.94
N GLY A 87 -0.50 7.77 -4.15
CA GLY A 87 0.45 8.86 -4.31
C GLY A 87 -0.10 10.02 -5.15
N THR A 88 -1.37 10.39 -5.00
CA THR A 88 -2.02 11.49 -5.74
C THR A 88 -1.26 12.82 -5.61
N LEU A 89 -0.61 13.10 -4.48
CA LEU A 89 0.23 14.29 -4.31
C LEU A 89 1.43 14.27 -5.28
N ASN A 90 2.08 13.12 -5.44
CA ASN A 90 3.17 12.94 -6.41
C ASN A 90 2.63 13.03 -7.84
N PHE A 91 1.49 12.42 -8.12
CA PHE A 91 0.84 12.50 -9.42
C PHE A 91 0.58 13.96 -9.85
N VAL A 92 -0.01 14.76 -8.95
CA VAL A 92 -0.33 16.18 -9.23
C VAL A 92 0.91 17.02 -9.43
N HIS A 93 1.96 16.85 -8.63
CA HIS A 93 3.12 17.74 -8.61
C HIS A 93 4.30 17.26 -9.46
N GLN A 94 4.45 15.95 -9.65
CA GLN A 94 5.62 15.35 -10.29
C GLN A 94 5.27 14.54 -11.53
N GLN A 95 4.04 14.00 -11.59
CA GLN A 95 3.59 13.02 -12.59
C GLN A 95 4.47 11.75 -12.61
N GLU A 96 5.10 11.44 -11.48
CA GLU A 96 5.96 10.29 -11.24
C GLU A 96 5.74 9.79 -9.81
N ASN A 97 6.28 8.61 -9.47
CA ASN A 97 6.24 8.03 -8.13
C ASN A 97 4.81 7.84 -7.58
N PHE A 98 3.92 7.37 -8.41
CA PHE A 98 2.57 6.93 -8.07
C PHE A 98 2.28 5.56 -8.67
N ALA A 99 1.31 4.85 -8.12
CA ALA A 99 0.99 3.50 -8.55
C ALA A 99 -0.51 3.22 -8.58
N ILE A 100 -0.93 2.23 -9.37
CA ILE A 100 -2.20 1.54 -9.19
C ILE A 100 -1.96 0.37 -8.25
N SER A 101 -2.76 0.25 -7.19
CA SER A 101 -2.69 -0.86 -6.23
C SER A 101 -4.01 -1.63 -6.22
N ILE A 102 -3.95 -2.96 -6.38
CA ILE A 102 -5.14 -3.81 -6.32
C ILE A 102 -4.81 -5.09 -5.56
N GLY A 103 -5.61 -5.38 -4.51
CA GLY A 103 -5.61 -6.67 -3.82
C GLY A 103 -6.91 -7.40 -4.02
N ILE A 104 -6.86 -8.72 -4.25
CA ILE A 104 -8.04 -9.60 -4.31
C ILE A 104 -8.01 -10.55 -3.12
N PHE A 105 -9.14 -10.62 -2.43
CA PHE A 105 -9.36 -11.53 -1.31
C PHE A 105 -10.61 -12.38 -1.58
N ILE A 106 -10.58 -13.63 -1.13
CA ILE A 106 -11.70 -14.58 -1.25
C ILE A 106 -12.01 -15.08 0.15
N ASP A 107 -13.21 -14.76 0.65
CA ASP A 107 -13.64 -15.07 2.02
C ASP A 107 -12.61 -14.59 3.08
N GLY A 108 -12.02 -13.42 2.85
CA GLY A 108 -11.00 -12.82 3.72
C GLY A 108 -9.58 -13.33 3.51
N GLU A 109 -9.38 -14.41 2.75
CA GLU A 109 -8.07 -14.97 2.45
C GLU A 109 -7.43 -14.30 1.23
N LYS A 110 -6.13 -14.08 1.28
CA LYS A 110 -5.35 -13.49 0.19
C LYS A 110 -5.39 -14.36 -1.07
N TYR A 111 -5.73 -13.78 -2.22
CA TYR A 111 -5.72 -14.47 -3.49
C TYR A 111 -4.63 -13.95 -4.42
N ALA A 112 -4.63 -12.66 -4.73
CA ALA A 112 -3.63 -12.03 -5.62
C ALA A 112 -3.51 -10.54 -5.35
N GLY A 113 -2.33 -9.97 -5.61
CA GLY A 113 -2.05 -8.56 -5.48
C GLY A 113 -1.20 -8.02 -6.61
N VAL A 114 -1.45 -6.78 -7.00
CA VAL A 114 -0.62 -6.04 -7.95
C VAL A 114 -0.34 -4.63 -7.43
N VAL A 115 0.86 -4.14 -7.75
CA VAL A 115 1.26 -2.74 -7.65
C VAL A 115 1.92 -2.38 -8.97
N TYR A 116 1.37 -1.39 -9.67
CA TYR A 116 1.87 -0.96 -10.95
C TYR A 116 2.40 0.48 -10.88
N ASP A 117 3.72 0.62 -10.91
CA ASP A 117 4.39 1.89 -11.15
C ASP A 117 4.10 2.33 -12.59
N VAL A 118 3.14 3.24 -12.73
CA VAL A 118 2.57 3.60 -14.03
C VAL A 118 3.60 4.27 -14.94
N MET A 119 4.40 5.17 -14.40
CA MET A 119 5.38 5.93 -15.18
C MET A 119 6.66 5.16 -15.43
N GLY A 120 7.06 4.31 -14.49
CA GLY A 120 8.19 3.40 -14.66
C GLY A 120 7.88 2.19 -15.57
N ASP A 121 6.61 1.96 -15.89
CA ASP A 121 6.10 0.77 -16.58
C ASP A 121 6.58 -0.53 -15.89
N ILE A 122 6.45 -0.55 -14.54
CA ILE A 122 6.91 -1.64 -13.71
C ILE A 122 5.73 -2.27 -12.98
N LEU A 123 5.39 -3.50 -13.34
CA LEU A 123 4.38 -4.30 -12.68
C LEU A 123 5.02 -5.18 -11.62
N PHE A 124 4.60 -5.02 -10.37
CA PHE A 124 4.81 -5.97 -9.29
C PHE A 124 3.52 -6.77 -9.11
N GLU A 125 3.62 -8.08 -9.08
CA GLU A 125 2.47 -8.96 -9.00
C GLU A 125 2.75 -10.18 -8.14
N ALA A 126 1.72 -10.71 -7.48
CA ALA A 126 1.81 -11.94 -6.72
C ALA A 126 0.47 -12.68 -6.74
N ARG A 127 0.55 -14.01 -6.67
CA ARG A 127 -0.57 -14.88 -6.34
C ARG A 127 -0.21 -15.72 -5.13
N ALA A 128 -1.10 -15.78 -4.16
CA ALA A 128 -0.87 -16.49 -2.90
C ALA A 128 -0.36 -17.93 -3.13
N GLY A 129 0.75 -18.28 -2.51
CA GLY A 129 1.46 -19.56 -2.62
C GLY A 129 2.23 -19.79 -3.94
N HIS A 130 2.39 -18.75 -4.78
CA HIS A 130 3.07 -18.91 -6.09
C HIS A 130 4.28 -17.98 -6.27
N GLY A 131 4.59 -17.18 -5.25
CA GLY A 131 5.66 -16.20 -5.27
C GLY A 131 5.24 -14.87 -5.89
N ALA A 132 6.14 -13.89 -5.81
CA ALA A 132 5.96 -12.56 -6.37
C ALA A 132 6.90 -12.35 -7.57
N TYR A 133 6.50 -11.44 -8.45
CA TYR A 133 7.21 -11.17 -9.71
C TYR A 133 7.27 -9.66 -9.96
N LYS A 134 8.30 -9.25 -10.69
CA LYS A 134 8.49 -7.91 -11.23
C LYS A 134 8.63 -8.01 -12.73
N ASN A 135 7.69 -7.50 -13.51
CA ASN A 135 7.65 -7.62 -14.98
C ASN A 135 7.87 -9.07 -15.44
N GLY A 136 7.20 -10.03 -14.80
CA GLY A 136 7.29 -11.45 -15.10
C GLY A 136 8.58 -12.15 -14.61
N VAL A 137 9.52 -11.43 -14.00
CA VAL A 137 10.74 -12.01 -13.40
C VAL A 137 10.47 -12.26 -11.92
N LYS A 138 10.66 -13.49 -11.47
CA LYS A 138 10.44 -13.88 -10.08
C LYS A 138 11.35 -13.08 -9.14
N LEU A 139 10.75 -12.54 -8.07
CA LEU A 139 11.50 -11.89 -7.01
C LEU A 139 12.12 -12.92 -6.08
N GLU A 140 13.32 -12.60 -5.59
CA GLU A 140 13.98 -13.37 -4.55
C GLU A 140 13.35 -13.06 -3.18
N ASN A 141 13.49 -13.99 -2.23
CA ASN A 141 13.09 -13.75 -0.86
C ASN A 141 13.83 -12.54 -0.27
N LEU A 142 13.19 -11.89 0.69
CA LEU A 142 13.78 -10.75 1.38
C LEU A 142 15.07 -11.14 2.09
N THR A 143 16.09 -10.31 1.90
CA THR A 143 17.39 -10.47 2.57
C THR A 143 17.26 -10.04 4.03
N GLU A 144 17.68 -10.91 4.95
CA GLU A 144 17.77 -10.59 6.38
C GLU A 144 18.81 -9.50 6.62
N THR A 145 18.40 -8.38 7.17
CA THR A 145 19.23 -7.19 7.35
C THR A 145 18.91 -6.55 8.71
N PRO A 146 19.88 -6.23 9.57
CA PRO A 146 19.64 -5.48 10.81
C PRO A 146 19.40 -4.00 10.49
N LEU A 147 18.76 -3.27 11.40
CA LEU A 147 18.39 -1.86 11.23
C LEU A 147 19.61 -0.98 10.87
N ALA A 148 20.74 -1.18 11.53
CA ALA A 148 21.96 -0.38 11.33
C ALA A 148 22.50 -0.40 9.89
N THR A 149 22.17 -1.42 9.10
CA THR A 149 22.55 -1.50 7.67
C THR A 149 21.37 -1.33 6.73
N SER A 150 20.18 -1.08 7.25
CA SER A 150 18.93 -0.99 6.50
C SER A 150 18.63 0.42 6.00
N ILE A 151 18.05 0.49 4.80
CA ILE A 151 17.36 1.69 4.30
C ILE A 151 15.89 1.52 4.65
N ILE A 152 15.32 2.48 5.39
CA ILE A 152 13.92 2.47 5.79
C ILE A 152 13.15 3.56 5.07
N SER A 153 11.83 3.37 4.88
CA SER A 153 10.93 4.42 4.39
C SER A 153 9.94 4.83 5.46
N LEU A 154 9.76 6.12 5.63
CA LEU A 154 8.75 6.72 6.49
C LEU A 154 8.47 8.17 6.08
N ASN A 155 7.29 8.68 6.44
CA ASN A 155 6.97 10.09 6.22
C ASN A 155 7.72 10.97 7.25
N PRO A 156 8.57 11.93 6.82
CA PRO A 156 9.35 12.80 7.69
C PRO A 156 8.49 13.67 8.63
N ASN A 157 7.22 13.92 8.30
CA ASN A 157 6.32 14.65 9.17
C ASN A 157 6.10 13.95 10.53
N TRP A 158 6.29 12.62 10.63
CA TRP A 158 6.23 11.92 11.90
C TRP A 158 7.40 12.24 12.84
N LEU A 159 8.51 12.75 12.31
CA LEU A 159 9.70 13.14 13.08
C LEU A 159 9.55 14.52 13.75
N THR A 160 8.59 15.32 13.31
CA THR A 160 8.39 16.71 13.77
C THR A 160 7.24 16.89 14.75
N LYS A 161 6.40 15.86 14.92
CA LYS A 161 5.25 15.92 15.84
C LYS A 161 5.65 15.39 17.21
N ASP A 162 5.33 16.13 18.27
CA ASP A 162 5.74 15.80 19.64
C ASP A 162 5.35 14.38 20.08
N PHE A 163 4.16 13.91 19.66
CA PHE A 163 3.66 12.59 20.03
C PHE A 163 4.28 11.41 19.26
N THR A 164 5.07 11.67 18.22
CA THR A 164 5.69 10.61 17.40
C THR A 164 7.20 10.75 17.24
N ARG A 165 7.74 11.94 17.51
CA ARG A 165 9.18 12.22 17.37
C ARG A 165 10.02 11.22 18.15
N ASP A 166 9.69 10.97 19.41
CA ASP A 166 10.46 10.11 20.30
C ASP A 166 10.37 8.63 19.92
N ILE A 167 9.33 8.24 19.16
CA ILE A 167 9.16 6.90 18.60
C ILE A 167 10.00 6.71 17.35
N TYR A 168 9.92 7.64 16.38
CA TYR A 168 10.51 7.44 15.05
C TYR A 168 11.89 8.03 14.85
N SER A 169 12.30 9.07 15.63
CA SER A 169 13.64 9.63 15.49
C SER A 169 14.75 8.63 15.80
N PRO A 170 14.64 7.74 16.81
CA PRO A 170 15.62 6.68 17.04
C PRO A 170 15.72 5.71 15.85
N LEU A 171 14.61 5.31 15.24
CA LEU A 171 14.61 4.44 14.05
C LEU A 171 15.42 5.05 12.90
N VAL A 172 15.20 6.34 12.61
CA VAL A 172 15.93 7.05 11.56
C VAL A 172 17.41 7.20 11.92
N ARG A 173 17.73 7.57 13.17
CA ARG A 173 19.12 7.76 13.64
C ARG A 173 19.92 6.47 13.54
N ASP A 174 19.32 5.34 13.91
CA ASP A 174 20.00 4.06 14.05
C ASP A 174 19.99 3.24 12.74
N SER A 175 19.16 3.64 11.75
CA SER A 175 19.19 3.08 10.40
C SER A 175 20.35 3.63 9.57
N ARG A 176 20.71 2.90 8.49
CA ARG A 176 21.71 3.41 7.52
C ARG A 176 21.23 4.68 6.82
N SER A 177 19.97 4.76 6.47
CA SER A 177 19.38 5.92 5.80
C SER A 177 17.85 5.81 5.78
N ALA A 178 17.17 6.97 5.71
CA ALA A 178 15.73 7.04 5.52
C ALA A 178 15.33 7.62 4.16
N ARG A 179 14.16 7.24 3.69
CA ARG A 179 13.51 7.73 2.46
C ARG A 179 12.07 8.09 2.75
N SER A 180 11.44 8.82 1.83
CA SER A 180 10.02 9.07 1.76
C SER A 180 9.64 9.15 0.29
N TYR A 181 8.95 8.15 -0.23
CA TYR A 181 8.57 8.12 -1.66
C TYR A 181 7.20 8.75 -1.90
N GLY A 182 6.34 8.81 -0.89
CA GLY A 182 5.03 9.46 -1.00
C GLY A 182 3.95 8.60 -1.68
N SER A 183 4.23 7.32 -1.89
CA SER A 183 3.31 6.29 -2.38
C SER A 183 3.50 5.05 -1.53
N ALA A 184 2.48 4.65 -0.78
CA ALA A 184 2.55 3.49 0.09
C ALA A 184 2.68 2.19 -0.70
N ALA A 185 1.95 2.05 -1.80
CA ALA A 185 2.03 0.90 -2.68
C ALA A 185 3.45 0.72 -3.24
N LEU A 186 4.11 1.81 -3.67
CA LEU A 186 5.50 1.74 -4.12
C LEU A 186 6.46 1.40 -2.97
N ASP A 187 6.22 1.90 -1.75
CA ASP A 187 7.01 1.53 -0.58
C ASP A 187 6.95 0.02 -0.32
N PHE A 188 5.76 -0.60 -0.38
CA PHE A 188 5.59 -2.06 -0.31
C PHE A 188 6.34 -2.79 -1.43
N ALA A 189 6.19 -2.34 -2.68
CA ALA A 189 6.88 -2.94 -3.83
C ALA A 189 8.41 -2.83 -3.74
N TYR A 190 8.91 -1.74 -3.16
CA TYR A 190 10.33 -1.52 -2.94
C TYR A 190 10.87 -2.38 -1.81
N VAL A 191 10.10 -2.63 -0.73
CA VAL A 191 10.45 -3.64 0.27
C VAL A 191 10.49 -5.01 -0.40
N ALA A 192 9.43 -5.42 -1.11
CA ALA A 192 9.33 -6.73 -1.75
C ALA A 192 10.47 -7.02 -2.75
N SER A 193 11.05 -5.97 -3.36
CA SER A 193 12.17 -6.09 -4.32
C SER A 193 13.55 -5.81 -3.70
N ASN A 194 13.69 -5.80 -2.39
CA ASN A 194 14.94 -5.52 -1.67
C ASN A 194 15.58 -4.15 -2.03
N LYS A 195 14.82 -3.17 -2.54
CA LYS A 195 15.31 -1.82 -2.79
C LYS A 195 15.41 -1.00 -1.51
N ILE A 196 14.50 -1.21 -0.58
CA ILE A 196 14.51 -0.75 0.80
C ILE A 196 14.24 -1.93 1.72
N ASN A 197 14.55 -1.81 3.00
CA ASN A 197 14.49 -2.92 3.93
C ASN A 197 13.24 -2.91 4.82
N ALA A 198 12.66 -1.71 5.07
CA ALA A 198 11.43 -1.56 5.82
C ALA A 198 10.63 -0.35 5.38
N TYR A 199 9.30 -0.41 5.58
CA TYR A 199 8.39 0.72 5.50
C TYR A 199 7.57 0.82 6.77
N ILE A 200 7.49 2.02 7.36
CA ILE A 200 6.80 2.27 8.62
C ILE A 200 5.93 3.51 8.49
N THR A 201 4.65 3.39 8.82
CA THR A 201 3.72 4.52 8.80
C THR A 201 2.62 4.39 9.84
N LEU A 202 2.06 5.53 10.27
CA LEU A 202 1.00 5.56 11.29
C LEU A 202 -0.40 5.39 10.74
N ARG A 203 -0.60 5.52 9.44
CA ARG A 203 -1.95 5.44 8.88
C ARG A 203 -1.91 5.13 7.39
N LEU A 204 -2.51 4.02 7.04
CA LEU A 204 -2.91 3.66 5.68
C LEU A 204 -4.36 3.17 5.69
N HIS A 205 -5.06 3.40 4.61
CA HIS A 205 -6.32 2.74 4.31
C HIS A 205 -6.07 1.38 3.63
N PRO A 206 -7.07 0.48 3.61
CA PRO A 206 -6.91 -0.84 3.01
C PRO A 206 -6.42 -0.82 1.55
N TRP A 207 -6.87 0.13 0.75
CA TRP A 207 -6.48 0.26 -0.65
C TRP A 207 -5.00 0.62 -0.84
N ASP A 208 -4.39 1.37 0.08
CA ASP A 208 -2.98 1.75 0.04
C ASP A 208 -2.04 0.53 0.17
N PHE A 209 -2.49 -0.56 0.84
CA PHE A 209 -1.62 -1.68 1.16
C PHE A 209 -2.09 -3.06 0.68
N ALA A 210 -3.36 -3.23 0.29
CA ALA A 210 -3.92 -4.56 -0.01
C ALA A 210 -3.16 -5.31 -1.11
N GLY A 211 -2.77 -4.63 -2.19
CA GLY A 211 -1.95 -5.22 -3.25
C GLY A 211 -0.55 -5.55 -2.79
N GLY A 212 0.10 -4.57 -2.14
CA GLY A 212 1.47 -4.67 -1.64
C GLY A 212 1.66 -5.71 -0.54
N LEU A 213 0.66 -5.89 0.34
CA LEU A 213 0.65 -6.91 1.40
C LEU A 213 0.90 -8.31 0.83
N ILE A 214 0.17 -8.69 -0.21
CA ILE A 214 0.29 -10.02 -0.82
C ILE A 214 1.66 -10.18 -1.47
N ILE A 215 2.16 -9.15 -2.15
CA ILE A 215 3.48 -9.18 -2.81
C ILE A 215 4.60 -9.36 -1.78
N VAL A 216 4.57 -8.62 -0.68
CA VAL A 216 5.60 -8.68 0.37
C VAL A 216 5.60 -10.03 1.06
N GLU A 217 4.45 -10.59 1.39
CA GLU A 217 4.39 -11.89 2.06
C GLU A 217 4.86 -13.04 1.17
N GLU A 218 4.63 -12.98 -0.15
CA GLU A 218 5.10 -13.97 -1.12
C GLU A 218 6.63 -13.99 -1.31
N VAL A 219 7.33 -12.99 -0.81
CA VAL A 219 8.80 -12.96 -0.73
C VAL A 219 9.34 -13.14 0.71
N GLY A 220 8.47 -13.63 1.63
CA GLY A 220 8.84 -13.92 3.01
C GLY A 220 8.91 -12.70 3.94
N GLY A 221 8.34 -11.57 3.53
CA GLY A 221 8.19 -10.39 4.38
C GLY A 221 7.09 -10.55 5.44
N VAL A 222 7.12 -9.68 6.43
CA VAL A 222 6.13 -9.57 7.50
C VAL A 222 5.46 -8.23 7.43
N VAL A 223 4.12 -8.22 7.52
CA VAL A 223 3.29 -7.03 7.56
C VAL A 223 2.39 -7.09 8.79
N THR A 224 2.52 -6.12 9.69
CA THR A 224 1.65 -5.97 10.86
C THR A 224 1.26 -4.50 11.05
N ASN A 225 0.30 -4.26 11.94
CA ASN A 225 0.18 -2.93 12.50
C ASN A 225 1.32 -2.66 13.52
N GLN A 226 1.41 -1.44 14.03
CA GLN A 226 2.47 -1.06 14.98
C GLN A 226 2.25 -1.60 16.40
N LEU A 227 1.16 -2.33 16.65
CA LEU A 227 0.94 -3.11 17.87
C LEU A 227 1.33 -4.58 17.70
N GLY A 228 1.80 -4.98 16.50
CA GLY A 228 2.17 -6.35 16.16
C GLY A 228 0.98 -7.24 15.76
N GLU A 229 -0.19 -6.66 15.50
CA GLU A 229 -1.40 -7.37 15.13
C GLU A 229 -1.54 -7.46 13.60
N THR A 230 -2.31 -8.44 13.13
CA THR A 230 -2.71 -8.54 11.72
C THR A 230 -3.47 -7.30 11.28
N VAL A 231 -3.15 -6.79 10.09
CA VAL A 231 -3.83 -5.62 9.52
C VAL A 231 -5.28 -5.91 9.19
N ASN A 232 -6.14 -4.93 9.41
CA ASN A 232 -7.56 -5.03 9.10
C ASN A 232 -7.82 -4.53 7.67
N LEU A 233 -8.49 -5.33 6.85
CA LEU A 233 -8.79 -5.01 5.45
C LEU A 233 -10.02 -4.11 5.25
N LEU A 234 -10.73 -3.76 6.33
CA LEU A 234 -11.93 -2.91 6.28
C LEU A 234 -11.72 -1.53 6.93
N THR A 235 -10.64 -1.36 7.67
CA THR A 235 -10.37 -0.11 8.39
C THR A 235 -8.94 0.36 8.17
N ALA A 236 -8.68 1.63 8.44
CA ALA A 236 -7.32 2.16 8.42
C ALA A 236 -6.43 1.49 9.47
N ASN A 237 -5.15 1.35 9.16
CA ASN A 237 -4.13 0.75 10.04
C ASN A 237 -2.88 1.63 10.13
N SER A 238 -2.14 1.50 11.20
CA SER A 238 -0.70 1.75 11.16
C SER A 238 0.01 0.54 10.56
N ILE A 239 1.19 0.72 10.00
CA ILE A 239 1.85 -0.37 9.25
C ILE A 239 3.33 -0.45 9.63
N VAL A 240 3.84 -1.69 9.74
CA VAL A 240 5.26 -2.04 9.72
C VAL A 240 5.44 -3.17 8.69
N VAL A 241 6.32 -2.93 7.72
CA VAL A 241 6.68 -3.89 6.68
C VAL A 241 8.19 -4.09 6.68
N ALA A 242 8.67 -5.32 6.78
CA ALA A 242 10.09 -5.65 6.68
C ALA A 242 10.31 -7.16 6.49
N ASN A 243 11.57 -7.60 6.29
CA ASN A 243 11.94 -8.98 6.51
C ASN A 243 11.74 -9.37 8.00
N LYS A 244 11.75 -10.66 8.30
CA LYS A 244 11.38 -11.20 9.60
C LYS A 244 12.24 -10.69 10.75
N THR A 245 13.55 -10.65 10.56
CA THR A 245 14.52 -10.22 11.58
C THR A 245 14.40 -8.73 11.85
N LEU A 246 14.38 -7.90 10.80
CA LEU A 246 14.24 -6.45 10.92
C LEU A 246 12.88 -6.05 11.50
N HIS A 247 11.79 -6.74 11.09
CA HIS A 247 10.47 -6.51 11.65
C HIS A 247 10.48 -6.75 13.17
N ALA A 248 11.06 -7.88 13.62
CA ALA A 248 11.16 -8.18 15.03
C ALA A 248 12.01 -7.16 15.81
N GLU A 249 13.13 -6.72 15.25
CA GLU A 249 13.97 -5.65 15.83
C GLU A 249 13.20 -4.34 15.97
N ILE A 250 12.53 -3.88 14.89
CA ILE A 250 11.71 -2.65 14.93
C ILE A 250 10.61 -2.76 15.99
N MET A 251 9.89 -3.87 16.03
CA MET A 251 8.81 -4.06 16.99
C MET A 251 9.32 -4.09 18.43
N ASN A 252 10.35 -4.87 18.73
CA ASN A 252 10.80 -5.10 20.10
C ASN A 252 11.57 -3.90 20.68
N ASP A 253 12.45 -3.30 19.89
CA ASP A 253 13.41 -2.34 20.41
C ASP A 253 12.93 -0.88 20.25
N TYR A 254 12.01 -0.62 19.31
CA TYR A 254 11.58 0.74 18.98
C TYR A 254 10.08 1.00 19.20
N LEU A 255 9.18 0.06 18.90
CA LEU A 255 7.74 0.29 18.98
C LEU A 255 7.13 -0.21 20.30
N ASN A 256 7.47 -1.41 20.76
CA ASN A 256 6.96 -1.95 22.02
C ASN A 256 7.24 -1.09 23.26
N PRO A 257 8.38 -0.38 23.39
CA PRO A 257 8.59 0.58 24.48
C PRO A 257 7.54 1.68 24.56
N PHE A 258 6.89 2.01 23.43
CA PHE A 258 5.85 3.05 23.31
C PHE A 258 4.45 2.46 23.08
N LYS A 259 4.22 1.21 23.44
CA LYS A 259 2.96 0.51 23.15
C LYS A 259 1.72 1.27 23.64
N LEU A 260 1.76 1.82 24.85
CA LEU A 260 0.63 2.57 25.42
C LEU A 260 0.31 3.86 24.64
N GLU A 261 1.34 4.54 24.17
CA GLU A 261 1.21 5.73 23.30
C GLU A 261 0.62 5.36 21.94
N LEU A 262 1.10 4.28 21.34
CA LEU A 262 0.60 3.75 20.08
C LEU A 262 -0.85 3.29 20.19
N GLU A 263 -1.24 2.62 21.27
CA GLU A 263 -2.64 2.24 21.56
C GLU A 263 -3.55 3.48 21.60
N LYS A 264 -3.15 4.56 22.29
CA LYS A 264 -3.90 5.82 22.32
C LYS A 264 -4.05 6.46 20.94
N ILE A 265 -2.98 6.43 20.14
CA ILE A 265 -3.02 6.93 18.75
C ILE A 265 -4.01 6.10 17.93
N HIS A 266 -3.98 4.78 18.05
CA HIS A 266 -4.90 3.87 17.37
C HIS A 266 -6.35 4.13 17.77
N GLN A 267 -6.66 4.19 19.07
CA GLN A 267 -8.01 4.48 19.57
C GLN A 267 -8.53 5.84 19.10
N GLY A 268 -7.67 6.86 19.10
CA GLY A 268 -8.05 8.21 18.68
C GLY A 268 -8.26 8.40 17.17
N ARG A 269 -7.55 7.61 16.33
CA ARG A 269 -7.53 7.77 14.87
C ARG A 269 -8.38 6.75 14.12
N PHE A 270 -8.48 5.51 14.62
CA PHE A 270 -9.11 4.41 13.90
C PHE A 270 -10.48 4.02 14.48
N SER A 271 -10.83 4.50 15.66
CA SER A 271 -12.14 4.28 16.29
C SER A 271 -13.26 5.21 15.80
N LYS A 272 -12.95 6.20 14.98
CA LYS A 272 -13.96 7.07 14.34
C LYS A 272 -14.16 6.60 12.91
N ARG A 273 -15.26 5.88 12.69
CA ARG A 273 -15.86 5.65 11.37
C ARG A 273 -16.54 6.94 10.90
#